data_ef5d8021093837392cc49b8f88af589a
#
_entry.id   ef5d8021093837392cc49b8f88af589a
#
_cell.length_a   1.000
_cell.length_b   1.000
_cell.length_c   1.000
_cell.angle_alpha   90.00
_cell.angle_beta   90.00
_cell.angle_gamma   90.00
#
_symmetry.space_group_name_H-M   'P 1'
#
loop_
_entity.id
_entity.type
_entity.pdbx_description
1 polymer ?
#
loop_
_entity_poly.entity_id
_entity_poly.type
_entity_poly.pdbx_seq_one_letter_code
_entity_poly.pdbx_strand_id
1 'polypeptide(L)'
;MWPNVWYHNFQRYYHSKGVPMLKRQLYIVYIVSIFIPILLIGSYLVYNNYSMLYDHHESMLVSDNLRVRSIVFETTTSITNICDAIAENKELIALLQTNYSSEDDAINALETSEVISSHYRRHTDIASITLYTENPSLTSYEHIVAIDEHNREWFNEKTRSVGYFWSVDHVTNNFGVEHDELQLSHKINVPGSSYNALLTINVSNNYLKNRVVNNDLDVDITTNDSPVFFSSWGQTGKVPDVFNYQKEDFFSYSGITNYFGHNLLMEASTYQPIKSNDRIYLFSTDPQALNAIRHLVLNASLIVLISLLIPLILIIKYTKQLITRVDTLRREMHRVTGGDYNIIETFKGNDELAELFSDLKIMITSINERDQAIFDGQIKHQQLINHQQKMEMEILSSKINPHFLYNTLETIRMKAFNVDDLDVANAIKLLGRYMRYNLESTGEQTTLQEELNYIEIYLKIQKLRFTSRINYKIIVDDAIHLSQIKIMPLLIQPIVENAILHGHEQTLEDGLIEIKVLDYNTNVLIQVIDNGSGMDEDTLNRLKTTLSSDVRPLKSSFGLYNIQKRIQLSYGDEHGLDIKSTLGQGTLIQFMVPKS
;
A
#
# COMPACT_ATOMS: atom_id res chain seq x y z
N MET A 1 40.49 60.36 43.53
CA MET A 1 41.10 59.04 43.21
C MET A 1 40.15 57.86 43.48
N TRP A 2 38.84 58.05 43.54
CA TRP A 2 37.83 57.01 43.84
C TRP A 2 36.74 56.80 42.79
N PRO A 3 36.64 57.51 41.66
CA PRO A 3 35.61 57.21 40.62
C PRO A 3 35.96 56.08 39.69
N ASN A 4 37.26 55.76 39.49
CA ASN A 4 37.64 54.79 38.39
C ASN A 4 37.52 53.31 38.80
N VAL A 5 37.55 52.98 40.10
CA VAL A 5 37.45 51.55 40.54
C VAL A 5 36.00 51.06 40.50
N TRP A 6 35.02 51.94 40.75
CA TRP A 6 33.60 51.62 40.64
C TRP A 6 33.17 51.40 39.17
N TYR A 7 33.71 52.22 38.28
CA TYR A 7 33.42 52.13 36.83
C TYR A 7 33.97 50.83 36.20
N HIS A 8 35.16 50.40 36.60
CA HIS A 8 35.76 49.13 36.09
C HIS A 8 35.10 47.88 36.66
N ASN A 9 34.63 47.88 37.93
CA ASN A 9 33.90 46.74 38.48
C ASN A 9 32.46 46.66 37.99
N PHE A 10 31.82 47.80 37.69
CA PHE A 10 30.52 47.87 37.06
C PHE A 10 30.58 47.37 35.60
N GLN A 11 31.62 47.70 34.87
CA GLN A 11 31.85 47.18 33.52
C GLN A 11 32.06 45.68 33.50
N ARG A 12 32.81 45.09 34.42
CA ARG A 12 33.03 43.63 34.49
C ARG A 12 31.76 42.87 34.88
N TYR A 13 30.93 43.41 35.75
CA TYR A 13 29.70 42.76 36.22
C TYR A 13 28.61 42.72 35.12
N TYR A 14 28.49 43.77 34.32
CA TYR A 14 27.52 43.86 33.24
C TYR A 14 27.96 43.14 31.94
N HIS A 15 29.24 43.02 31.71
CA HIS A 15 29.75 42.37 30.48
C HIS A 15 29.51 40.85 30.46
N SER A 16 29.31 40.17 31.58
CA SER A 16 29.20 38.72 31.62
C SER A 16 27.78 38.14 31.61
N LYS A 17 26.73 38.96 31.84
CA LYS A 17 25.38 38.42 32.11
C LYS A 17 24.27 38.76 31.10
N GLY A 18 24.42 39.75 30.23
CA GLY A 18 23.30 40.21 29.41
C GLY A 18 23.00 39.34 28.19
N VAL A 19 24.01 39.03 27.41
CA VAL A 19 23.85 38.29 26.12
C VAL A 19 23.56 36.82 26.33
N PRO A 20 24.22 36.10 27.27
CA PRO A 20 23.84 34.70 27.52
C PRO A 20 22.43 34.53 28.09
N MET A 21 21.90 35.53 28.76
CA MET A 21 20.55 35.47 29.35
C MET A 21 19.45 35.53 28.29
N LEU A 22 19.54 36.46 27.33
CA LEU A 22 18.58 36.61 26.23
C LEU A 22 18.57 35.34 25.33
N LYS A 23 19.75 34.81 25.03
CA LYS A 23 19.89 33.56 24.27
C LYS A 23 19.17 32.42 24.97
N ARG A 24 19.37 32.25 26.27
CA ARG A 24 18.73 31.21 27.07
C ARG A 24 17.21 31.39 27.12
N GLN A 25 16.72 32.61 27.26
CA GLN A 25 15.27 32.89 27.25
C GLN A 25 14.63 32.55 25.91
N LEU A 26 15.23 32.94 24.79
CA LEU A 26 14.72 32.62 23.46
C LEU A 26 14.65 31.10 23.20
N TYR A 27 15.67 30.35 23.63
CA TYR A 27 15.62 28.90 23.52
C TYR A 27 14.58 28.26 24.44
N ILE A 28 14.38 28.78 25.65
CA ILE A 28 13.31 28.30 26.54
C ILE A 28 11.94 28.58 25.91
N VAL A 29 11.72 29.77 25.37
CA VAL A 29 10.47 30.11 24.67
C VAL A 29 10.25 29.19 23.48
N TYR A 30 11.30 28.96 22.68
CA TYR A 30 11.21 28.01 21.55
C TYR A 30 10.86 26.59 22.02
N ILE A 31 11.54 26.09 23.06
CA ILE A 31 11.29 24.74 23.59
C ILE A 31 9.84 24.62 24.07
N VAL A 32 9.37 25.59 24.84
CA VAL A 32 8.03 25.54 25.46
C VAL A 32 6.93 25.82 24.42
N SER A 33 7.12 26.78 23.51
CA SER A 33 6.05 27.23 22.60
C SER A 33 5.99 26.46 21.30
N ILE A 34 7.11 25.87 20.85
CA ILE A 34 7.20 25.21 19.52
C ILE A 34 7.60 23.76 19.66
N PHE A 35 8.74 23.47 20.31
CA PHE A 35 9.28 22.12 20.37
C PHE A 35 8.35 21.15 21.11
N ILE A 36 7.93 21.50 22.34
CA ILE A 36 7.06 20.64 23.14
C ILE A 36 5.70 20.44 22.47
N PRO A 37 4.96 21.48 21.99
CA PRO A 37 3.69 21.28 21.30
C PRO A 37 3.81 20.44 20.02
N ILE A 38 4.82 20.71 19.18
CA ILE A 38 5.01 19.93 17.95
C ILE A 38 5.35 18.47 18.28
N LEU A 39 6.19 18.24 19.29
CA LEU A 39 6.54 16.87 19.70
C LEU A 39 5.33 16.14 20.27
N LEU A 40 4.53 16.80 21.10
CA LEU A 40 3.31 16.19 21.66
C LEU A 40 2.27 15.93 20.58
N ILE A 41 1.97 16.93 19.74
CA ILE A 41 0.99 16.79 18.67
C ILE A 41 1.49 15.80 17.62
N GLY A 42 2.77 15.90 17.23
CA GLY A 42 3.40 14.99 16.28
C GLY A 42 3.39 13.55 16.76
N SER A 43 3.80 13.31 18.02
CA SER A 43 3.75 11.97 18.61
C SER A 43 2.32 11.44 18.70
N TYR A 44 1.37 12.29 19.06
CA TYR A 44 -0.04 11.93 19.07
C TYR A 44 -0.54 11.56 17.66
N LEU A 45 -0.21 12.35 16.64
CA LEU A 45 -0.62 12.09 15.25
C LEU A 45 0.02 10.80 14.70
N VAL A 46 1.32 10.58 14.98
CA VAL A 46 2.00 9.33 14.59
C VAL A 46 1.33 8.14 15.25
N TYR A 47 1.07 8.21 16.55
CA TYR A 47 0.38 7.15 17.29
C TYR A 47 -1.04 6.92 16.77
N ASN A 48 -1.80 7.99 16.55
CA ASN A 48 -3.18 7.90 16.07
C ASN A 48 -3.26 7.32 14.66
N ASN A 49 -2.37 7.73 13.77
CA ASN A 49 -2.29 7.21 12.41
C ASN A 49 -1.81 5.75 12.38
N TYR A 50 -0.85 5.40 13.26
CA TYR A 50 -0.44 4.01 13.46
C TYR A 50 -1.63 3.15 13.90
N SER A 51 -2.33 3.56 14.95
CA SER A 51 -3.49 2.84 15.47
C SER A 51 -4.57 2.70 14.40
N MET A 52 -4.89 3.79 13.69
CA MET A 52 -5.90 3.81 12.63
C MET A 52 -5.55 2.83 11.49
N LEU A 53 -4.28 2.82 11.05
CA LEU A 53 -3.86 1.92 9.98
C LEU A 53 -3.79 0.46 10.46
N TYR A 54 -3.32 0.23 11.69
CA TYR A 54 -3.32 -1.09 12.31
C TYR A 54 -4.75 -1.63 12.42
N ASP A 55 -5.65 -0.84 12.99
CA ASP A 55 -7.07 -1.19 13.16
C ASP A 55 -7.75 -1.43 11.79
N HIS A 56 -7.33 -0.69 10.76
CA HIS A 56 -7.82 -0.89 9.39
C HIS A 56 -7.40 -2.25 8.83
N HIS A 57 -6.10 -2.59 8.89
CA HIS A 57 -5.60 -3.88 8.41
C HIS A 57 -6.13 -5.05 9.26
N GLU A 58 -6.23 -4.87 10.58
CA GLU A 58 -6.85 -5.85 11.47
C GLU A 58 -8.32 -6.06 11.09
N SER A 59 -9.07 -4.97 10.87
CA SER A 59 -10.47 -5.05 10.43
C SER A 59 -10.62 -5.72 9.07
N MET A 60 -9.70 -5.47 8.14
CA MET A 60 -9.65 -6.18 6.87
C MET A 60 -9.43 -7.68 7.04
N LEU A 61 -8.47 -8.06 7.89
CA LEU A 61 -8.18 -9.46 8.21
C LEU A 61 -9.36 -10.15 8.87
N VAL A 62 -9.96 -9.51 9.88
CA VAL A 62 -11.18 -10.04 10.54
C VAL A 62 -12.30 -10.22 9.52
N SER A 63 -12.53 -9.23 8.67
CA SER A 63 -13.56 -9.31 7.62
C SER A 63 -13.26 -10.43 6.61
N ASP A 64 -12.02 -10.56 6.18
CA ASP A 64 -11.62 -11.63 5.25
C ASP A 64 -11.70 -13.01 5.92
N ASN A 65 -11.22 -13.15 7.14
CA ASN A 65 -11.31 -14.40 7.90
C ASN A 65 -12.77 -14.82 8.08
N LEU A 66 -13.67 -13.89 8.40
CA LEU A 66 -15.10 -14.13 8.45
C LEU A 66 -15.68 -14.54 7.08
N ARG A 67 -15.23 -13.89 6.00
CA ARG A 67 -15.61 -14.26 4.63
C ARG A 67 -15.16 -15.69 4.30
N VAL A 68 -13.90 -16.02 4.57
CA VAL A 68 -13.34 -17.35 4.34
C VAL A 68 -14.07 -18.39 5.19
N ARG A 69 -14.30 -18.07 6.46
CA ARG A 69 -15.07 -18.91 7.36
C ARG A 69 -16.48 -19.17 6.84
N SER A 70 -17.14 -18.16 6.27
CA SER A 70 -18.45 -18.32 5.64
C SER A 70 -18.39 -19.23 4.42
N ILE A 71 -17.36 -19.12 3.59
CA ILE A 71 -17.15 -19.97 2.42
C ILE A 71 -16.92 -21.41 2.85
N VAL A 72 -16.06 -21.64 3.85
CA VAL A 72 -15.77 -22.97 4.37
C VAL A 72 -17.03 -23.58 5.02
N PHE A 73 -17.79 -22.76 5.76
CA PHE A 73 -19.08 -23.18 6.33
C PHE A 73 -20.06 -23.60 5.24
N GLU A 74 -20.25 -22.79 4.21
CA GLU A 74 -21.14 -23.08 3.09
C GLU A 74 -20.70 -24.37 2.38
N THR A 75 -19.41 -24.50 2.09
CA THR A 75 -18.84 -25.64 1.39
C THR A 75 -18.98 -26.91 2.21
N THR A 76 -18.59 -26.89 3.49
CA THR A 76 -18.68 -28.09 4.34
C THR A 76 -20.13 -28.47 4.61
N THR A 77 -21.03 -27.50 4.72
CA THR A 77 -22.48 -27.74 4.86
C THR A 77 -23.06 -28.34 3.58
N SER A 78 -22.70 -27.81 2.40
CA SER A 78 -23.11 -28.36 1.10
C SER A 78 -22.67 -29.81 0.97
N ILE A 79 -21.40 -30.08 1.23
CA ILE A 79 -20.83 -31.45 1.15
C ILE A 79 -21.49 -32.41 2.14
N THR A 80 -21.74 -31.95 3.37
CA THR A 80 -22.43 -32.77 4.38
C THR A 80 -23.85 -33.09 3.92
N ASN A 81 -24.58 -32.13 3.38
CA ASN A 81 -25.94 -32.37 2.87
C ASN A 81 -25.95 -33.34 1.66
N ILE A 82 -24.95 -33.23 0.79
CA ILE A 82 -24.79 -34.17 -0.34
C ILE A 82 -24.46 -35.56 0.19
N CYS A 83 -23.56 -35.63 1.17
CA CYS A 83 -23.24 -36.89 1.83
C CYS A 83 -24.51 -37.57 2.44
N ASP A 84 -25.34 -36.77 3.11
CA ASP A 84 -26.64 -37.27 3.63
C ASP A 84 -27.54 -37.77 2.52
N ALA A 85 -27.68 -36.97 1.44
CA ALA A 85 -28.54 -37.31 0.33
C ALA A 85 -28.10 -38.63 -0.37
N ILE A 86 -26.79 -38.85 -0.45
CA ILE A 86 -26.24 -40.10 -0.99
C ILE A 86 -26.40 -41.25 0.03
N ALA A 87 -26.04 -41.01 1.29
CA ALA A 87 -26.05 -42.04 2.31
C ALA A 87 -27.46 -42.56 2.64
N GLU A 88 -28.47 -41.69 2.54
CA GLU A 88 -29.88 -42.03 2.80
C GLU A 88 -30.63 -42.49 1.54
N ASN A 89 -29.96 -42.50 0.39
CA ASN A 89 -30.58 -42.87 -0.88
C ASN A 89 -30.96 -44.35 -0.89
N LYS A 90 -32.25 -44.63 -1.07
CA LYS A 90 -32.80 -45.98 -1.01
C LYS A 90 -32.25 -46.88 -2.14
N GLU A 91 -31.98 -46.33 -3.31
CA GLU A 91 -31.41 -47.07 -4.46
C GLU A 91 -29.99 -47.51 -4.11
N LEU A 92 -29.16 -46.60 -3.57
CA LEU A 92 -27.80 -46.91 -3.18
C LEU A 92 -27.75 -47.96 -2.06
N ILE A 93 -28.61 -47.78 -1.04
CA ILE A 93 -28.72 -48.76 0.08
C ILE A 93 -29.11 -50.15 -0.47
N ALA A 94 -30.07 -50.22 -1.40
CA ALA A 94 -30.50 -51.49 -2.00
C ALA A 94 -29.35 -52.11 -2.83
N LEU A 95 -28.58 -51.30 -3.55
CA LEU A 95 -27.41 -51.76 -4.31
C LEU A 95 -26.37 -52.36 -3.34
N LEU A 96 -26.08 -51.72 -2.23
CA LEU A 96 -25.11 -52.18 -1.22
C LEU A 96 -25.58 -53.44 -0.48
N GLN A 97 -26.90 -53.62 -0.31
CA GLN A 97 -27.48 -54.78 0.35
C GLN A 97 -27.52 -56.03 -0.52
N THR A 98 -27.57 -55.83 -1.85
CA THR A 98 -27.77 -56.93 -2.78
C THR A 98 -26.50 -57.78 -2.91
N ASN A 99 -26.68 -59.11 -2.81
CA ASN A 99 -25.62 -60.05 -3.15
C ASN A 99 -25.78 -60.45 -4.62
N TYR A 100 -24.84 -60.03 -5.45
CA TYR A 100 -24.84 -60.26 -6.89
C TYR A 100 -24.31 -61.67 -7.21
N SER A 101 -24.93 -62.33 -8.18
CA SER A 101 -24.60 -63.71 -8.56
C SER A 101 -23.40 -63.80 -9.47
N SER A 102 -23.10 -62.71 -10.21
CA SER A 102 -21.95 -62.59 -11.10
C SER A 102 -21.37 -61.18 -11.08
N GLU A 103 -20.13 -61.05 -11.54
CA GLU A 103 -19.47 -59.75 -11.68
C GLU A 103 -20.17 -58.87 -12.72
N ASP A 104 -20.67 -59.46 -13.83
CA ASP A 104 -21.44 -58.75 -14.83
C ASP A 104 -22.74 -58.16 -14.29
N ASP A 105 -23.47 -58.87 -13.40
CA ASP A 105 -24.67 -58.37 -12.76
C ASP A 105 -24.35 -57.19 -11.83
N ALA A 106 -23.24 -57.29 -11.11
CA ALA A 106 -22.77 -56.23 -10.25
C ALA A 106 -22.39 -54.96 -11.08
N ILE A 107 -21.64 -55.13 -12.15
CA ILE A 107 -21.25 -54.00 -13.02
C ILE A 107 -22.50 -53.37 -13.65
N ASN A 108 -23.42 -54.11 -14.19
CA ASN A 108 -24.68 -53.60 -14.74
C ASN A 108 -25.50 -52.78 -13.74
N ALA A 109 -25.56 -53.24 -12.49
CA ALA A 109 -26.22 -52.51 -11.41
C ALA A 109 -25.50 -51.19 -11.08
N LEU A 110 -24.17 -51.21 -11.11
CA LEU A 110 -23.33 -50.02 -10.89
C LEU A 110 -23.46 -49.02 -12.04
N GLU A 111 -23.45 -49.45 -13.28
CA GLU A 111 -23.63 -48.62 -14.50
C GLU A 111 -25.02 -47.96 -14.52
N THR A 112 -26.04 -48.68 -14.07
CA THR A 112 -27.42 -48.19 -14.07
C THR A 112 -27.66 -47.14 -12.98
N SER A 113 -26.89 -47.20 -11.87
CA SER A 113 -27.05 -46.28 -10.74
C SER A 113 -26.37 -44.94 -11.01
N GLU A 114 -27.17 -43.90 -11.20
CA GLU A 114 -26.66 -42.52 -11.36
C GLU A 114 -26.55 -41.76 -10.04
N VAL A 115 -26.78 -42.40 -8.88
CA VAL A 115 -26.86 -41.70 -7.58
C VAL A 115 -25.59 -40.89 -7.32
N ILE A 116 -24.41 -41.48 -7.37
CA ILE A 116 -23.17 -40.80 -7.07
C ILE A 116 -22.76 -39.88 -8.23
N SER A 117 -22.77 -40.40 -9.47
CA SER A 117 -22.33 -39.67 -10.65
C SER A 117 -23.19 -38.44 -10.94
N SER A 118 -24.50 -38.45 -10.59
CA SER A 118 -25.36 -37.28 -10.71
C SER A 118 -24.99 -36.16 -9.78
N HIS A 119 -24.62 -36.47 -8.54
CA HIS A 119 -24.14 -35.47 -7.57
C HIS A 119 -22.78 -34.94 -7.99
N TYR A 120 -21.85 -35.81 -8.39
CA TYR A 120 -20.53 -35.40 -8.88
C TYR A 120 -20.61 -34.42 -10.05
N ARG A 121 -21.46 -34.69 -11.05
CA ARG A 121 -21.62 -33.83 -12.24
C ARG A 121 -22.29 -32.48 -11.95
N ARG A 122 -23.10 -32.38 -10.91
CA ARG A 122 -23.86 -31.14 -10.58
C ARG A 122 -23.13 -30.19 -9.65
N HIS A 123 -22.11 -30.66 -8.95
CA HIS A 123 -21.48 -29.92 -7.87
C HIS A 123 -20.02 -29.64 -8.18
N THR A 124 -19.72 -28.37 -8.45
CA THR A 124 -18.35 -27.90 -8.76
C THR A 124 -17.45 -27.76 -7.53
N ASP A 125 -18.04 -27.80 -6.35
CA ASP A 125 -17.38 -27.82 -5.03
C ASP A 125 -16.76 -29.19 -4.69
N ILE A 126 -17.09 -30.23 -5.48
CA ILE A 126 -16.61 -31.59 -5.30
C ILE A 126 -15.49 -31.91 -6.28
N ALA A 127 -14.36 -32.43 -5.79
CA ALA A 127 -13.27 -32.96 -6.61
C ALA A 127 -13.51 -34.44 -6.94
N SER A 128 -13.92 -35.23 -5.95
CA SER A 128 -14.23 -36.66 -6.13
C SER A 128 -15.25 -37.13 -5.11
N ILE A 129 -16.01 -38.12 -5.46
CA ILE A 129 -16.86 -38.89 -4.56
C ILE A 129 -16.46 -40.35 -4.72
N THR A 130 -16.13 -41.01 -3.62
CA THR A 130 -15.76 -42.44 -3.64
C THR A 130 -16.51 -43.16 -2.53
N LEU A 131 -17.13 -44.25 -2.90
CA LEU A 131 -17.81 -45.13 -1.95
C LEU A 131 -17.05 -46.46 -1.82
N TYR A 132 -16.50 -46.70 -0.66
CA TYR A 132 -15.84 -47.97 -0.32
C TYR A 132 -16.86 -48.93 0.29
N THR A 133 -16.83 -50.17 -0.07
CA THR A 133 -17.78 -51.16 0.39
C THR A 133 -17.14 -52.50 0.75
N GLU A 134 -17.58 -53.08 1.88
CA GLU A 134 -17.19 -54.44 2.28
C GLU A 134 -18.03 -55.54 1.61
N ASN A 135 -19.02 -55.21 0.77
CA ASN A 135 -19.82 -56.20 0.08
C ASN A 135 -18.93 -56.97 -0.93
N PRO A 136 -18.66 -58.26 -0.68
CA PRO A 136 -17.71 -59.04 -1.51
C PRO A 136 -18.25 -59.38 -2.90
N SER A 137 -19.55 -59.17 -3.15
CA SER A 137 -20.18 -59.39 -4.43
C SER A 137 -20.11 -58.19 -5.36
N LEU A 138 -19.68 -57.01 -4.84
CA LEU A 138 -19.45 -55.82 -5.63
C LEU A 138 -17.98 -55.73 -6.07
N THR A 139 -17.77 -55.28 -7.28
CA THR A 139 -16.44 -55.00 -7.85
C THR A 139 -16.21 -53.51 -7.93
N SER A 140 -14.94 -53.08 -8.00
CA SER A 140 -14.60 -51.66 -8.14
C SER A 140 -15.01 -51.13 -9.52
N TYR A 141 -15.82 -50.06 -9.52
CA TYR A 141 -16.30 -49.44 -10.76
C TYR A 141 -16.53 -47.93 -10.52
N GLU A 142 -15.96 -47.09 -11.38
CA GLU A 142 -16.03 -45.61 -11.30
C GLU A 142 -15.84 -45.04 -9.89
N HIS A 143 -16.93 -44.66 -9.23
CA HIS A 143 -16.98 -44.06 -7.90
C HIS A 143 -17.08 -45.06 -6.76
N ILE A 144 -17.16 -46.34 -7.04
CA ILE A 144 -17.32 -47.42 -6.05
C ILE A 144 -16.04 -48.26 -6.04
N VAL A 145 -15.50 -48.45 -4.83
CA VAL A 145 -14.28 -49.23 -4.58
C VAL A 145 -14.59 -50.38 -3.65
N ALA A 146 -14.42 -51.58 -4.15
CA ALA A 146 -14.51 -52.79 -3.30
C ALA A 146 -13.28 -52.86 -2.38
N ILE A 147 -13.47 -53.24 -1.12
CA ILE A 147 -12.41 -53.37 -0.13
C ILE A 147 -11.60 -54.65 -0.42
N ASP A 148 -10.30 -54.46 -0.64
CA ASP A 148 -9.30 -55.50 -0.82
C ASP A 148 -8.33 -55.55 0.40
N GLU A 149 -7.30 -56.39 0.29
CA GLU A 149 -6.30 -56.51 1.35
C GLU A 149 -5.46 -55.25 1.55
N HIS A 150 -5.27 -54.42 0.50
CA HIS A 150 -4.42 -53.24 0.52
C HIS A 150 -5.09 -52.04 1.22
N ASN A 151 -6.41 -51.90 1.08
CA ASN A 151 -7.15 -50.76 1.62
C ASN A 151 -7.95 -51.14 2.88
N ARG A 152 -7.97 -52.40 3.29
CA ARG A 152 -8.74 -52.91 4.46
C ARG A 152 -8.32 -52.28 5.79
N GLU A 153 -7.03 -52.11 6.02
CA GLU A 153 -6.54 -51.54 7.27
C GLU A 153 -6.97 -50.06 7.38
N TRP A 154 -6.77 -49.27 6.33
CA TRP A 154 -7.23 -47.92 6.23
C TRP A 154 -8.74 -47.77 6.38
N PHE A 155 -9.52 -48.66 5.71
CA PHE A 155 -10.97 -48.67 5.82
C PHE A 155 -11.43 -48.96 7.25
N ASN A 156 -10.85 -49.94 7.92
CA ASN A 156 -11.14 -50.28 9.28
C ASN A 156 -10.81 -49.16 10.26
N GLU A 157 -9.74 -48.42 10.02
CA GLU A 157 -9.38 -47.25 10.82
C GLU A 157 -10.43 -46.13 10.64
N LYS A 158 -10.77 -45.79 9.44
CA LYS A 158 -11.76 -44.74 9.13
C LYS A 158 -13.17 -45.11 9.61
N THR A 159 -13.56 -46.35 9.53
CA THR A 159 -14.90 -46.81 9.96
C THR A 159 -15.05 -47.04 11.48
N ARG A 160 -13.98 -46.94 12.28
CA ARG A 160 -14.06 -46.91 13.74
C ARG A 160 -14.78 -45.67 14.26
N SER A 161 -14.63 -44.54 13.56
CA SER A 161 -15.33 -43.32 13.92
C SER A 161 -16.80 -43.40 13.51
N VAL A 162 -17.71 -43.06 14.43
CA VAL A 162 -19.14 -42.97 14.16
C VAL A 162 -19.48 -41.51 13.83
N GLY A 163 -20.09 -41.26 12.68
CA GLY A 163 -20.52 -39.93 12.27
C GLY A 163 -19.75 -39.40 11.08
N TYR A 164 -19.63 -38.08 11.02
CA TYR A 164 -18.96 -37.36 9.96
C TYR A 164 -17.54 -36.99 10.42
N PHE A 165 -16.57 -37.26 9.57
CA PHE A 165 -15.17 -37.07 9.90
C PHE A 165 -14.48 -36.32 8.77
N TRP A 166 -13.92 -35.14 9.09
CA TRP A 166 -13.15 -34.33 8.16
C TRP A 166 -11.66 -34.59 8.36
N SER A 167 -10.96 -34.87 7.26
CA SER A 167 -9.52 -35.12 7.23
C SER A 167 -8.91 -34.55 5.97
N VAL A 168 -7.58 -34.50 5.93
CA VAL A 168 -6.83 -34.20 4.71
C VAL A 168 -6.56 -35.50 3.98
N ASP A 169 -6.82 -35.52 2.69
CA ASP A 169 -6.50 -36.62 1.79
C ASP A 169 -5.40 -36.20 0.82
N HIS A 170 -4.42 -37.09 0.61
CA HIS A 170 -3.32 -36.87 -0.34
C HIS A 170 -3.71 -37.45 -1.69
N VAL A 171 -4.00 -36.59 -2.62
CA VAL A 171 -4.51 -36.97 -3.95
C VAL A 171 -3.44 -36.70 -5.02
N THR A 172 -3.26 -37.67 -5.91
CA THR A 172 -2.41 -37.47 -7.08
C THR A 172 -3.30 -37.18 -8.28
N ASN A 173 -3.12 -36.03 -8.90
CA ASN A 173 -3.89 -35.68 -10.08
C ASN A 173 -3.47 -36.48 -11.34
N ASN A 174 -4.23 -36.35 -12.43
CA ASN A 174 -3.98 -37.03 -13.69
C ASN A 174 -2.62 -36.70 -14.34
N PHE A 175 -1.93 -35.68 -13.85
CA PHE A 175 -0.59 -35.27 -14.29
C PHE A 175 0.53 -35.75 -13.36
N GLY A 176 0.22 -36.57 -12.35
CA GLY A 176 1.19 -37.08 -11.38
C GLY A 176 1.59 -36.06 -10.30
N VAL A 177 0.86 -34.93 -10.13
CA VAL A 177 1.13 -33.95 -9.11
C VAL A 177 0.32 -34.29 -7.86
N GLU A 178 1.03 -34.48 -6.76
CA GLU A 178 0.42 -34.70 -5.45
C GLU A 178 -0.07 -33.35 -4.87
N HIS A 179 -1.25 -33.38 -4.29
CA HIS A 179 -1.83 -32.24 -3.59
C HIS A 179 -2.78 -32.73 -2.51
N ASP A 180 -2.98 -31.88 -1.53
CA ASP A 180 -3.83 -32.16 -0.37
C ASP A 180 -5.23 -31.64 -0.65
N GLU A 181 -6.26 -32.43 -0.32
CA GLU A 181 -7.67 -32.04 -0.40
C GLU A 181 -8.38 -32.28 0.91
N LEU A 182 -9.33 -31.42 1.23
CA LEU A 182 -10.22 -31.65 2.37
C LEU A 182 -11.21 -32.73 2.04
N GLN A 183 -11.25 -33.78 2.84
CA GLN A 183 -12.10 -34.95 2.65
C GLN A 183 -13.11 -35.07 3.78
N LEU A 184 -14.38 -35.22 3.44
CA LEU A 184 -15.41 -35.73 4.33
C LEU A 184 -15.50 -37.23 4.21
N SER A 185 -15.45 -37.95 5.35
CA SER A 185 -15.70 -39.39 5.43
C SER A 185 -16.93 -39.64 6.28
N HIS A 186 -17.81 -40.50 5.81
CA HIS A 186 -19.02 -40.90 6.54
C HIS A 186 -19.30 -42.40 6.39
N LYS A 187 -19.43 -43.08 7.53
CA LYS A 187 -19.75 -44.49 7.56
C LYS A 187 -21.25 -44.70 7.29
N ILE A 188 -21.56 -45.47 6.27
CA ILE A 188 -22.92 -45.89 5.95
C ILE A 188 -23.15 -47.30 6.56
N ASN A 189 -24.07 -47.38 7.49
CA ASN A 189 -24.52 -48.66 7.99
C ASN A 189 -25.55 -49.22 7.01
N VAL A 190 -25.27 -50.38 6.42
CA VAL A 190 -26.16 -51.03 5.48
C VAL A 190 -27.18 -51.86 6.25
N PRO A 191 -28.47 -51.46 6.32
CA PRO A 191 -29.46 -52.16 7.11
C PRO A 191 -29.65 -53.62 6.68
N GLY A 192 -29.74 -54.53 7.63
CA GLY A 192 -29.94 -55.97 7.31
C GLY A 192 -28.72 -56.68 6.73
N SER A 193 -27.57 -56.06 6.71
CA SER A 193 -26.28 -56.60 6.25
C SER A 193 -25.24 -56.51 7.36
N SER A 194 -24.24 -57.39 7.34
CA SER A 194 -23.02 -57.27 8.16
C SER A 194 -21.97 -56.35 7.53
N TYR A 195 -22.21 -55.87 6.33
CA TYR A 195 -21.26 -55.02 5.56
C TYR A 195 -21.38 -53.57 5.97
N ASN A 196 -20.24 -52.88 6.07
CA ASN A 196 -20.19 -51.45 6.18
C ASN A 196 -19.81 -50.84 4.81
N ALA A 197 -20.19 -49.60 4.63
CA ALA A 197 -19.65 -48.80 3.54
C ALA A 197 -19.11 -47.47 4.08
N LEU A 198 -18.14 -46.90 3.41
CA LEU A 198 -17.55 -45.62 3.75
C LEU A 198 -17.67 -44.70 2.51
N LEU A 199 -18.44 -43.65 2.67
CA LEU A 199 -18.54 -42.61 1.67
C LEU A 199 -17.48 -41.55 1.95
N THR A 200 -16.66 -41.26 0.96
CA THR A 200 -15.70 -40.15 1.00
C THR A 200 -16.02 -39.12 -0.07
N ILE A 201 -15.96 -37.86 0.28
CA ILE A 201 -16.18 -36.75 -0.65
C ILE A 201 -15.03 -35.77 -0.49
N ASN A 202 -14.26 -35.57 -1.54
CA ASN A 202 -13.17 -34.61 -1.55
C ASN A 202 -13.66 -33.26 -2.05
N VAL A 203 -13.27 -32.20 -1.35
CA VAL A 203 -13.58 -30.82 -1.70
C VAL A 203 -12.64 -30.35 -2.80
N SER A 204 -13.16 -29.72 -3.82
CA SER A 204 -12.36 -29.19 -4.92
C SER A 204 -11.50 -28.00 -4.48
N ASN A 205 -10.19 -28.17 -4.50
CA ASN A 205 -9.25 -27.08 -4.23
C ASN A 205 -9.37 -25.95 -5.25
N ASN A 206 -9.74 -26.24 -6.48
CA ASN A 206 -9.99 -25.18 -7.48
C ASN A 206 -11.21 -24.33 -7.14
N TYR A 207 -12.25 -24.97 -6.60
CA TYR A 207 -13.43 -24.26 -6.12
C TYR A 207 -13.08 -23.37 -4.92
N LEU A 208 -12.37 -23.91 -3.93
CA LEU A 208 -11.89 -23.14 -2.79
C LEU A 208 -10.98 -21.98 -3.24
N LYS A 209 -10.04 -22.26 -4.12
CA LYS A 209 -9.12 -21.25 -4.65
C LYS A 209 -9.85 -20.06 -5.27
N ASN A 210 -10.85 -20.34 -6.10
CA ASN A 210 -11.59 -19.29 -6.81
C ASN A 210 -12.44 -18.42 -5.86
N ARG A 211 -12.83 -18.94 -4.70
CA ARG A 211 -13.66 -18.22 -3.73
C ARG A 211 -12.87 -17.62 -2.57
N VAL A 212 -11.82 -18.32 -2.13
CA VAL A 212 -11.03 -17.94 -0.95
C VAL A 212 -9.92 -16.96 -1.31
N VAL A 213 -9.22 -17.17 -2.43
CA VAL A 213 -8.07 -16.35 -2.78
C VAL A 213 -8.49 -14.90 -3.00
N ASN A 214 -7.83 -14.03 -2.26
CA ASN A 214 -7.90 -12.59 -2.39
C ASN A 214 -6.48 -12.10 -2.72
N ASN A 215 -6.35 -11.17 -3.67
CA ASN A 215 -5.04 -10.69 -4.10
C ASN A 215 -4.28 -9.90 -3.03
N ASP A 216 -4.97 -9.46 -1.99
CA ASP A 216 -4.41 -8.58 -0.96
C ASP A 216 -4.04 -9.33 0.33
N LEU A 217 -4.71 -10.45 0.61
CA LEU A 217 -4.56 -11.22 1.85
C LEU A 217 -4.24 -12.67 1.55
N ASP A 218 -3.41 -13.27 2.39
CA ASP A 218 -3.06 -14.67 2.31
C ASP A 218 -3.90 -15.49 3.28
N VAL A 219 -4.27 -16.69 2.86
CA VAL A 219 -5.13 -17.60 3.62
C VAL A 219 -4.54 -18.99 3.63
N ASP A 220 -4.44 -19.57 4.82
CA ASP A 220 -4.11 -20.97 5.03
C ASP A 220 -5.25 -21.66 5.78
N ILE A 221 -5.55 -22.89 5.38
CA ILE A 221 -6.59 -23.70 6.00
C ILE A 221 -6.02 -25.06 6.36
N THR A 222 -6.27 -25.49 7.58
CA THR A 222 -5.93 -26.83 8.06
C THR A 222 -7.08 -27.43 8.86
N THR A 223 -7.05 -28.73 9.09
CA THR A 223 -8.04 -29.42 9.93
C THR A 223 -7.35 -30.28 10.97
N ASN A 224 -7.85 -30.26 12.19
CA ASN A 224 -7.31 -31.02 13.32
C ASN A 224 -5.79 -30.85 13.47
N ASP A 225 -5.02 -31.93 13.48
CA ASP A 225 -3.56 -31.98 13.57
C ASP A 225 -2.88 -32.13 12.20
N SER A 226 -3.64 -31.92 11.12
CA SER A 226 -3.12 -32.09 9.76
C SER A 226 -2.28 -30.90 9.33
N PRO A 227 -1.37 -31.07 8.36
CA PRO A 227 -0.72 -29.97 7.66
C PRO A 227 -1.74 -29.06 6.97
N VAL A 228 -1.31 -27.88 6.56
CA VAL A 228 -2.09 -26.95 5.73
C VAL A 228 -2.44 -27.66 4.42
N PHE A 229 -3.71 -27.87 4.16
CA PHE A 229 -4.17 -28.48 2.89
C PHE A 229 -4.49 -27.43 1.84
N PHE A 230 -4.84 -26.22 2.25
CA PHE A 230 -5.08 -25.10 1.36
C PHE A 230 -4.26 -23.91 1.78
N SER A 231 -3.50 -23.36 0.84
CA SER A 231 -2.70 -22.14 1.02
C SER A 231 -2.79 -21.28 -0.22
N SER A 232 -3.04 -19.98 -0.04
CA SER A 232 -3.02 -19.00 -1.14
C SER A 232 -1.60 -18.58 -1.53
N TRP A 233 -0.59 -18.85 -0.68
CA TRP A 233 0.79 -18.40 -0.82
C TRP A 233 1.86 -19.49 -0.71
N GLY A 234 1.46 -20.77 -0.79
CA GLY A 234 2.37 -21.88 -0.98
C GLY A 234 2.90 -22.53 0.30
N GLN A 235 2.13 -22.56 1.37
CA GLN A 235 2.47 -23.23 2.63
C GLN A 235 1.83 -24.63 2.77
N THR A 236 1.22 -25.15 1.71
CA THR A 236 0.61 -26.49 1.69
C THR A 236 1.61 -27.56 2.13
N GLY A 237 1.16 -28.50 2.92
CA GLY A 237 1.97 -29.59 3.48
C GLY A 237 2.78 -29.23 4.72
N LYS A 238 2.76 -27.97 5.18
CA LYS A 238 3.44 -27.54 6.41
C LYS A 238 2.46 -27.49 7.58
N VAL A 239 2.97 -27.80 8.77
CA VAL A 239 2.18 -27.64 10.00
C VAL A 239 2.30 -26.20 10.48
N PRO A 240 1.19 -25.52 10.77
CA PRO A 240 1.23 -24.18 11.32
C PRO A 240 2.04 -24.11 12.61
N ASP A 241 3.01 -23.17 12.66
CA ASP A 241 3.93 -22.97 13.78
C ASP A 241 3.43 -21.90 14.78
N VAL A 242 2.13 -21.63 14.78
CA VAL A 242 1.48 -20.63 15.62
C VAL A 242 0.94 -21.28 16.87
N PHE A 243 1.45 -20.89 18.05
CA PHE A 243 0.94 -21.28 19.36
C PHE A 243 0.43 -22.74 19.44
N ASN A 244 -0.06 -23.16 20.58
CA ASN A 244 -0.72 -24.47 20.74
C ASN A 244 -2.20 -24.40 20.30
N TYR A 245 -2.49 -23.95 19.04
CA TYR A 245 -3.85 -23.75 18.54
C TYR A 245 -4.72 -25.02 18.69
N GLN A 246 -4.10 -26.19 18.63
CA GLN A 246 -4.76 -27.49 18.74
C GLN A 246 -5.26 -27.83 20.17
N LYS A 247 -4.76 -27.12 21.20
CA LYS A 247 -5.12 -27.38 22.60
C LYS A 247 -6.38 -26.66 23.05
N GLU A 248 -6.83 -25.67 22.30
CA GLU A 248 -8.01 -24.87 22.65
C GLU A 248 -9.23 -25.36 21.86
N ASP A 249 -10.35 -25.50 22.54
CA ASP A 249 -11.62 -25.91 21.91
C ASP A 249 -12.11 -24.92 20.87
N PHE A 250 -11.86 -23.62 21.09
CA PHE A 250 -12.14 -22.56 20.14
C PHE A 250 -10.98 -21.58 20.13
N PHE A 251 -10.01 -21.86 19.27
CA PHE A 251 -8.87 -20.96 19.08
C PHE A 251 -9.30 -19.72 18.29
N SER A 252 -8.93 -18.56 18.80
CA SER A 252 -9.05 -17.29 18.10
C SER A 252 -7.84 -16.44 18.46
N TYR A 253 -7.22 -15.83 17.46
CA TYR A 253 -6.07 -14.98 17.65
C TYR A 253 -6.11 -13.82 16.64
N SER A 254 -5.88 -12.59 17.13
CA SER A 254 -5.68 -11.42 16.31
C SER A 254 -4.40 -10.70 16.74
N GLY A 255 -3.51 -10.42 15.81
CA GLY A 255 -2.29 -9.68 16.11
C GLY A 255 -1.10 -10.07 15.26
N ILE A 256 0.06 -9.52 15.65
CA ILE A 256 1.34 -9.77 14.96
C ILE A 256 1.97 -11.04 15.53
N THR A 257 2.29 -11.98 14.66
CA THR A 257 2.97 -13.22 15.05
C THR A 257 4.02 -13.61 14.00
N ASN A 258 4.97 -14.47 14.41
CA ASN A 258 5.84 -15.14 13.45
C ASN A 258 5.09 -16.37 12.91
N TYR A 259 4.92 -16.40 11.60
CA TYR A 259 4.24 -17.47 10.90
C TYR A 259 5.08 -17.93 9.71
N PHE A 260 5.50 -19.19 9.73
CA PHE A 260 6.44 -19.80 8.78
C PHE A 260 7.72 -18.94 8.56
N GLY A 261 8.24 -18.36 9.65
CA GLY A 261 9.46 -17.54 9.63
C GLY A 261 9.24 -16.08 9.19
N HIS A 262 8.00 -15.66 8.94
CA HIS A 262 7.62 -14.30 8.59
C HIS A 262 6.84 -13.64 9.73
N ASN A 263 7.22 -12.41 10.09
CA ASN A 263 6.38 -11.62 11.00
C ASN A 263 5.24 -11.02 10.18
N LEU A 264 4.02 -11.41 10.49
CA LEU A 264 2.82 -11.02 9.77
C LEU A 264 1.74 -10.56 10.76
N LEU A 265 0.87 -9.70 10.30
CA LEU A 265 -0.41 -9.46 10.97
C LEU A 265 -1.33 -10.60 10.58
N MET A 266 -1.91 -11.25 11.57
CA MET A 266 -2.70 -12.46 11.41
C MET A 266 -4.02 -12.35 12.16
N GLU A 267 -5.06 -12.88 11.53
CA GLU A 267 -6.32 -13.26 12.15
C GLU A 267 -6.48 -14.77 12.00
N ALA A 268 -6.66 -15.45 13.11
CA ALA A 268 -6.89 -16.89 13.11
C ALA A 268 -8.19 -17.21 13.82
N SER A 269 -8.93 -18.15 13.29
CA SER A 269 -10.18 -18.61 13.88
C SER A 269 -10.39 -20.10 13.72
N THR A 270 -11.22 -20.66 14.58
CA THR A 270 -11.66 -22.04 14.51
C THR A 270 -13.10 -22.12 14.03
N TYR A 271 -13.36 -23.11 13.21
CA TYR A 271 -14.67 -23.46 12.74
C TYR A 271 -14.91 -24.97 12.96
N GLN A 272 -16.07 -25.32 13.48
CA GLN A 272 -16.50 -26.71 13.63
C GLN A 272 -17.60 -27.03 12.61
N PRO A 273 -17.35 -27.96 11.65
CA PRO A 273 -18.36 -28.37 10.69
C PRO A 273 -19.57 -28.99 11.33
N ILE A 274 -20.73 -28.88 10.70
CA ILE A 274 -21.95 -29.47 11.17
C ILE A 274 -21.82 -31.00 11.28
N LYS A 275 -22.44 -31.59 12.27
CA LYS A 275 -22.46 -33.05 12.51
C LYS A 275 -21.07 -33.68 12.74
N SER A 276 -20.00 -32.89 12.90
CA SER A 276 -18.65 -33.38 13.15
C SER A 276 -18.07 -32.78 14.43
N ASN A 277 -17.14 -33.51 15.05
CA ASN A 277 -16.32 -33.00 16.15
C ASN A 277 -14.98 -32.44 15.68
N ASP A 278 -14.71 -32.51 14.39
CA ASP A 278 -13.47 -32.00 13.79
C ASP A 278 -13.47 -30.50 13.80
N ARG A 279 -12.27 -29.94 13.72
CA ARG A 279 -12.06 -28.52 13.73
C ARG A 279 -11.27 -28.11 12.48
N ILE A 280 -11.73 -27.05 11.84
CA ILE A 280 -11.04 -26.40 10.75
C ILE A 280 -10.49 -25.09 11.29
N TYR A 281 -9.20 -24.88 11.10
CA TYR A 281 -8.49 -23.67 11.49
C TYR A 281 -8.21 -22.84 10.26
N LEU A 282 -8.53 -21.57 10.38
CA LEU A 282 -8.40 -20.57 9.32
C LEU A 282 -7.40 -19.54 9.77
N PHE A 283 -6.37 -19.32 8.97
CA PHE A 283 -5.34 -18.32 9.21
C PHE A 283 -5.36 -17.34 8.04
N SER A 284 -5.78 -16.12 8.30
CA SER A 284 -5.70 -15.02 7.34
C SER A 284 -4.52 -14.14 7.71
N THR A 285 -3.64 -13.84 6.77
CA THR A 285 -2.44 -13.03 6.99
C THR A 285 -2.36 -11.91 5.99
N ASP A 286 -1.83 -10.78 6.43
CA ASP A 286 -1.59 -9.63 5.58
C ASP A 286 -0.08 -9.44 5.38
N PRO A 287 0.46 -9.81 4.21
CA PRO A 287 1.88 -9.68 3.92
C PRO A 287 2.32 -8.22 3.76
N GLN A 288 1.37 -7.31 3.57
CA GLN A 288 1.67 -5.90 3.29
C GLN A 288 1.47 -4.99 4.50
N ALA A 289 0.61 -5.39 5.47
CA ALA A 289 0.24 -4.57 6.62
C ALA A 289 1.43 -4.00 7.37
N LEU A 290 2.39 -4.85 7.74
CA LEU A 290 3.56 -4.40 8.51
C LEU A 290 4.44 -3.43 7.72
N ASN A 291 4.56 -3.63 6.41
CA ASN A 291 5.28 -2.73 5.55
C ASN A 291 4.54 -1.40 5.41
N ALA A 292 3.23 -1.41 5.14
CA ALA A 292 2.40 -0.21 5.07
C ALA A 292 2.47 0.60 6.37
N ILE A 293 2.30 -0.07 7.52
CA ILE A 293 2.41 0.54 8.84
C ILE A 293 3.80 1.14 9.06
N ARG A 294 4.85 0.39 8.77
CA ARG A 294 6.23 0.87 8.89
C ARG A 294 6.48 2.10 8.02
N HIS A 295 5.95 2.09 6.81
CA HIS A 295 6.04 3.20 5.87
C HIS A 295 5.36 4.45 6.40
N LEU A 296 4.14 4.29 6.91
CA LEU A 296 3.38 5.37 7.51
C LEU A 296 4.16 6.00 8.69
N VAL A 297 4.59 5.16 9.64
CA VAL A 297 5.29 5.62 10.85
C VAL A 297 6.59 6.35 10.49
N LEU A 298 7.36 5.79 9.56
CA LEU A 298 8.59 6.43 9.10
C LEU A 298 8.29 7.78 8.43
N ASN A 299 7.31 7.84 7.58
CA ASN A 299 6.90 9.05 6.87
C ASN A 299 6.36 10.13 7.83
N ALA A 300 5.46 9.75 8.72
CA ALA A 300 4.91 10.66 9.71
C ALA A 300 6.00 11.18 10.66
N SER A 301 6.91 10.29 11.09
CA SER A 301 8.05 10.67 11.94
C SER A 301 8.96 11.68 11.27
N LEU A 302 9.15 11.61 9.96
CA LEU A 302 9.93 12.62 9.24
C LEU A 302 9.23 13.96 9.17
N ILE A 303 7.93 13.96 8.91
CA ILE A 303 7.17 15.21 8.93
C ILE A 303 7.34 15.89 10.29
N VAL A 304 7.25 15.13 11.37
CA VAL A 304 7.51 15.63 12.73
C VAL A 304 8.95 16.11 12.87
N LEU A 305 9.91 15.33 12.39
CA LEU A 305 11.33 15.70 12.43
C LEU A 305 11.62 16.99 11.64
N ILE A 306 11.10 17.08 10.41
CA ILE A 306 11.25 18.29 9.58
C ILE A 306 10.56 19.48 10.23
N SER A 307 9.35 19.29 10.78
CA SER A 307 8.62 20.34 11.49
C SER A 307 9.32 20.83 12.76
N LEU A 308 10.16 20.00 13.37
CA LEU A 308 11.04 20.40 14.49
C LEU A 308 12.34 21.03 13.99
N LEU A 309 12.95 20.51 12.94
CA LEU A 309 14.25 20.97 12.44
C LEU A 309 14.15 22.35 11.78
N ILE A 310 13.10 22.59 10.98
CA ILE A 310 12.94 23.88 10.29
C ILE A 310 12.86 25.05 11.30
N PRO A 311 11.95 25.02 12.30
CA PRO A 311 11.91 26.08 13.31
C PRO A 311 13.20 26.15 14.14
N LEU A 312 13.85 25.02 14.43
CA LEU A 312 15.13 25.00 15.14
C LEU A 312 16.23 25.75 14.35
N ILE A 313 16.34 25.47 13.06
CA ILE A 313 17.31 26.17 12.20
C ILE A 313 16.96 27.66 12.14
N LEU A 314 15.67 27.98 11.99
CA LEU A 314 15.19 29.35 11.93
C LEU A 314 15.44 30.09 13.25
N ILE A 315 15.16 29.48 14.41
CA ILE A 315 15.42 30.13 15.71
C ILE A 315 16.91 30.28 15.98
N ILE A 316 17.72 29.31 15.60
CA ILE A 316 19.20 29.45 15.71
C ILE A 316 19.68 30.62 14.85
N LYS A 317 19.21 30.69 13.60
CA LYS A 317 19.56 31.76 12.67
C LYS A 317 19.04 33.10 13.18
N TYR A 318 17.76 33.16 13.60
CA TYR A 318 17.12 34.35 14.14
C TYR A 318 17.79 34.81 15.44
N THR A 319 18.02 33.89 16.38
CA THR A 319 18.69 34.19 17.63
C THR A 319 20.11 34.69 17.39
N LYS A 320 20.87 34.08 16.51
CA LYS A 320 22.21 34.54 16.13
C LYS A 320 22.14 35.93 15.52
N GLN A 321 21.20 36.18 14.63
CA GLN A 321 21.01 37.47 13.98
C GLN A 321 20.60 38.55 15.01
N LEU A 322 19.61 38.21 15.88
CA LEU A 322 19.13 39.10 16.93
C LEU A 322 20.22 39.45 17.92
N ILE A 323 20.95 38.44 18.43
CA ILE A 323 22.04 38.66 19.38
C ILE A 323 23.14 39.50 18.75
N THR A 324 23.52 39.21 17.51
CA THR A 324 24.54 40.01 16.80
C THR A 324 24.08 41.45 16.67
N ARG A 325 22.79 41.68 16.40
CA ARG A 325 22.22 43.03 16.28
C ARG A 325 22.17 43.75 17.64
N VAL A 326 21.69 43.06 18.66
CA VAL A 326 21.66 43.62 20.05
C VAL A 326 23.08 43.94 20.52
N ASP A 327 24.03 43.05 20.28
CA ASP A 327 25.42 43.26 20.69
C ASP A 327 26.08 44.39 19.89
N THR A 328 25.70 44.53 18.63
CA THR A 328 26.11 45.66 17.81
C THR A 328 25.53 46.95 18.32
N LEU A 329 24.22 47.00 18.57
CA LEU A 329 23.58 48.18 19.16
C LEU A 329 24.24 48.57 20.49
N ARG A 330 24.50 47.62 21.37
CA ARG A 330 25.18 47.84 22.65
C ARG A 330 26.59 48.34 22.47
N ARG A 331 27.37 47.81 21.54
CA ARG A 331 28.73 48.28 21.24
C ARG A 331 28.72 49.73 20.74
N GLU A 332 27.81 50.03 19.80
CA GLU A 332 27.70 51.38 19.26
C GLU A 332 27.25 52.39 20.36
N MET A 333 26.28 52.01 21.19
CA MET A 333 25.92 52.83 22.38
C MET A 333 27.12 53.06 23.30
N HIS A 334 27.95 52.05 23.55
CA HIS A 334 29.16 52.20 24.34
C HIS A 334 30.21 53.12 23.68
N ARG A 335 30.34 53.07 22.35
CA ARG A 335 31.23 53.96 21.60
C ARG A 335 30.77 55.40 21.74
N VAL A 336 29.47 55.63 21.56
CA VAL A 336 28.86 56.96 21.73
C VAL A 336 29.06 57.50 23.16
N THR A 337 28.83 56.66 24.18
CA THR A 337 29.08 57.08 25.59
C THR A 337 30.56 57.31 25.89
N GLY A 338 31.46 56.73 25.08
CA GLY A 338 32.91 56.99 25.15
C GLY A 338 33.38 58.19 24.32
N GLY A 339 32.46 58.92 23.66
CA GLY A 339 32.77 60.09 22.84
C GLY A 339 33.17 59.77 21.38
N ASP A 340 33.08 58.50 20.96
CA ASP A 340 33.30 58.11 19.57
C ASP A 340 31.93 58.11 18.87
N TYR A 341 31.66 59.17 18.11
CA TYR A 341 30.40 59.36 17.38
C TYR A 341 30.43 58.71 15.99
N ASN A 342 31.51 58.06 15.60
CA ASN A 342 31.65 57.37 14.30
C ASN A 342 31.05 55.96 14.41
N ILE A 343 29.71 55.86 14.51
CA ILE A 343 28.98 54.58 14.62
C ILE A 343 28.85 53.92 13.25
N ILE A 344 28.67 52.60 13.26
CA ILE A 344 28.45 51.85 12.03
C ILE A 344 27.22 52.36 11.29
N GLU A 345 27.35 52.48 9.99
CA GLU A 345 26.36 53.12 9.11
C GLU A 345 25.11 52.30 8.86
N THR A 346 25.18 50.97 9.02
CA THR A 346 24.07 50.07 8.66
C THR A 346 23.68 49.12 9.75
N PHE A 347 22.51 49.34 10.31
CA PHE A 347 21.81 48.40 11.19
C PHE A 347 20.65 47.79 10.41
N LYS A 348 20.84 46.57 9.90
CA LYS A 348 19.87 45.91 9.02
C LYS A 348 18.62 45.44 9.78
N GLY A 349 17.42 45.77 9.27
CA GLY A 349 16.11 45.34 9.73
C GLY A 349 15.09 46.46 9.71
N ASN A 350 13.80 46.10 9.78
CA ASN A 350 12.67 47.01 9.88
C ASN A 350 11.83 46.68 11.14
N ASP A 351 12.52 46.40 12.22
CA ASP A 351 11.93 46.04 13.52
C ASP A 351 12.27 47.12 14.58
N GLU A 352 11.78 46.93 15.77
CA GLU A 352 11.95 47.82 16.91
C GLU A 352 13.45 48.09 17.25
N LEU A 353 14.34 47.14 16.94
CA LEU A 353 15.77 47.32 17.12
C LEU A 353 16.36 48.26 16.05
N ALA A 354 15.80 48.24 14.84
CA ALA A 354 16.18 49.21 13.83
C ALA A 354 15.68 50.60 14.15
N GLU A 355 14.48 50.69 14.75
CA GLU A 355 13.92 51.94 15.26
C GLU A 355 14.78 52.50 16.37
N LEU A 356 15.14 51.71 17.40
CA LEU A 356 16.05 52.10 18.49
C LEU A 356 17.42 52.52 17.95
N PHE A 357 17.92 51.87 16.92
CA PHE A 357 19.18 52.28 16.28
C PHE A 357 19.01 53.58 15.48
N SER A 358 17.84 53.76 14.85
CA SER A 358 17.49 55.01 14.17
C SER A 358 17.41 56.18 15.17
N ASP A 359 16.76 55.93 16.34
CA ASP A 359 16.70 56.92 17.43
C ASP A 359 18.09 57.27 17.96
N LEU A 360 18.95 56.25 18.12
CA LEU A 360 20.35 56.47 18.48
C LEU A 360 21.06 57.29 17.40
N LYS A 361 20.79 57.04 16.14
CA LYS A 361 21.37 57.74 15.01
C LYS A 361 20.87 59.18 14.94
N ILE A 362 19.56 59.40 15.17
CA ILE A 362 18.96 60.72 15.26
C ILE A 362 19.58 61.49 16.43
N MET A 363 19.73 60.80 17.58
CA MET A 363 20.38 61.41 18.76
C MET A 363 21.84 61.82 18.47
N ILE A 364 22.59 60.96 17.74
CA ILE A 364 23.97 61.27 17.30
C ILE A 364 23.96 62.38 16.29
N THR A 365 23.03 62.35 15.33
CA THR A 365 22.90 63.42 14.32
C THR A 365 22.55 64.72 15.00
N SER A 366 21.63 64.69 16.00
CA SER A 366 21.31 65.90 16.81
C SER A 366 22.51 66.41 17.64
N ILE A 367 23.37 65.48 18.07
CA ILE A 367 24.64 65.83 18.74
C ILE A 367 25.65 66.37 17.74
N ASN A 368 25.71 65.77 16.52
CA ASN A 368 26.64 66.18 15.46
C ASN A 368 26.12 67.31 14.59
N GLU A 369 24.79 67.63 14.62
CA GLU A 369 24.22 68.78 13.88
C GLU A 369 24.84 70.13 14.26
N ARG A 370 25.52 70.16 15.38
CA ARG A 370 26.35 71.29 15.75
C ARG A 370 27.66 71.37 14.97
N ASP A 371 28.14 70.25 14.43
CA ASP A 371 29.48 70.21 13.80
C ASP A 371 29.56 69.76 12.34
N GLN A 372 28.52 69.16 11.73
CA GLN A 372 28.66 68.72 10.32
C GLN A 372 27.33 68.56 9.55
N ALA A 373 27.13 69.39 8.56
CA ALA A 373 26.07 69.39 7.53
C ALA A 373 26.32 68.43 6.35
N ILE A 374 27.06 67.35 6.54
CA ILE A 374 27.58 66.56 5.39
C ILE A 374 26.95 65.15 5.20
N PHE A 375 26.15 64.65 6.15
CA PHE A 375 25.79 63.20 6.10
C PHE A 375 24.45 62.83 5.45
N ASP A 376 23.59 63.76 5.03
CA ASP A 376 22.23 63.48 4.55
C ASP A 376 22.14 62.76 3.15
N GLY A 377 23.24 62.74 2.45
CA GLY A 377 23.24 62.19 1.06
C GLY A 377 23.31 60.65 0.94
N GLN A 378 23.84 59.98 1.97
CA GLN A 378 24.17 58.54 1.83
C GLN A 378 23.04 57.58 2.19
N ILE A 379 22.07 58.01 3.02
CA ILE A 379 21.00 57.13 3.51
C ILE A 379 19.96 56.76 2.44
N LYS A 380 19.74 57.67 1.51
CA LYS A 380 18.74 57.48 0.45
C LYS A 380 19.11 56.40 -0.58
N HIS A 381 20.38 56.11 -0.72
CA HIS A 381 20.87 55.16 -1.74
C HIS A 381 20.67 53.70 -1.35
N GLN A 382 20.74 53.38 -0.06
CA GLN A 382 20.64 52.00 0.42
C GLN A 382 19.18 51.45 0.39
N GLN A 383 18.20 52.34 0.58
CA GLN A 383 16.79 51.92 0.51
C GLN A 383 16.32 51.59 -0.87
N LEU A 384 16.92 52.19 -1.91
CA LEU A 384 16.63 51.90 -3.31
C LEU A 384 17.14 50.53 -3.76
N ILE A 385 18.29 50.11 -3.24
CA ILE A 385 18.89 48.81 -3.59
C ILE A 385 18.05 47.63 -3.07
N ASN A 386 17.51 47.75 -1.83
CA ASN A 386 16.67 46.69 -1.24
C ASN A 386 15.32 46.53 -1.95
N HIS A 387 14.80 47.60 -2.52
CA HIS A 387 13.57 47.56 -3.32
C HIS A 387 13.76 46.91 -4.68
N GLN A 388 14.94 47.13 -5.28
CA GLN A 388 15.30 46.58 -6.57
C GLN A 388 15.50 45.04 -6.53
N GLN A 389 16.11 44.52 -5.45
CA GLN A 389 16.30 43.06 -5.27
C GLN A 389 15.00 42.31 -5.05
N LYS A 390 14.01 42.93 -4.39
CA LYS A 390 12.70 42.29 -4.19
C LYS A 390 11.91 42.20 -5.50
N MET A 391 12.01 43.20 -6.38
CA MET A 391 11.37 43.18 -7.69
C MET A 391 12.01 42.17 -8.66
N GLU A 392 13.33 41.95 -8.59
CA GLU A 392 13.99 40.93 -9.41
C GLU A 392 13.56 39.51 -9.09
N MET A 393 13.29 39.19 -7.84
CA MET A 393 12.79 37.85 -7.45
C MET A 393 11.35 37.59 -7.92
N GLU A 394 10.49 38.58 -7.93
CA GLU A 394 9.11 38.46 -8.44
C GLU A 394 9.04 38.30 -9.97
N ILE A 395 10.00 38.90 -10.69
CA ILE A 395 10.07 38.80 -12.15
C ILE A 395 10.58 37.43 -12.64
N LEU A 396 11.42 36.74 -11.85
CA LEU A 396 11.97 35.43 -12.21
C LEU A 396 10.94 34.29 -12.12
N SER A 397 9.93 34.41 -11.29
CA SER A 397 8.92 33.36 -11.10
C SER A 397 7.76 33.38 -12.13
N SER A 398 7.61 34.45 -12.92
CA SER A 398 6.48 34.63 -13.85
C SER A 398 6.78 34.31 -15.33
N LYS A 399 7.98 33.79 -15.64
CA LYS A 399 8.49 33.74 -17.03
C LYS A 399 8.43 32.38 -17.76
N ILE A 400 7.39 31.59 -17.58
CA ILE A 400 6.97 30.72 -18.68
C ILE A 400 5.64 31.25 -19.18
N ASN A 401 5.66 31.99 -20.29
CA ASN A 401 4.42 32.45 -20.91
C ASN A 401 3.74 31.27 -21.64
N PRO A 402 2.68 30.66 -21.05
CA PRO A 402 2.03 29.48 -21.64
C PRO A 402 1.51 29.78 -23.05
N HIS A 403 1.03 30.99 -23.27
CA HIS A 403 0.49 31.43 -24.55
C HIS A 403 1.56 31.48 -25.66
N PHE A 404 2.78 31.86 -25.32
CA PHE A 404 3.89 31.82 -26.30
C PHE A 404 4.23 30.39 -26.72
N LEU A 405 4.25 29.45 -25.77
CA LEU A 405 4.51 28.05 -26.08
C LEU A 405 3.42 27.45 -26.98
N TYR A 406 2.16 27.74 -26.69
CA TYR A 406 1.06 27.26 -27.53
C TYR A 406 1.11 27.82 -28.94
N ASN A 407 1.30 29.11 -29.07
CA ASN A 407 1.38 29.76 -30.38
C ASN A 407 2.59 29.24 -31.21
N THR A 408 3.69 28.94 -30.54
CA THR A 408 4.87 28.37 -31.21
C THR A 408 4.58 26.96 -31.70
N LEU A 409 4.01 26.09 -30.85
CA LEU A 409 3.62 24.73 -31.22
C LEU A 409 2.58 24.72 -32.34
N GLU A 410 1.57 25.61 -32.28
CA GLU A 410 0.56 25.71 -33.32
C GLU A 410 1.16 26.17 -34.64
N THR A 411 2.09 27.13 -34.62
CA THR A 411 2.83 27.58 -35.82
C THR A 411 3.63 26.43 -36.43
N ILE A 412 4.32 25.62 -35.62
CA ILE A 412 5.09 24.47 -36.10
C ILE A 412 4.14 23.41 -36.67
N ARG A 413 3.00 23.15 -36.01
CA ARG A 413 1.97 22.24 -36.49
C ARG A 413 1.44 22.64 -37.87
N MET A 414 1.12 23.93 -38.05
CA MET A 414 0.65 24.45 -39.34
C MET A 414 1.72 24.36 -40.44
N LYS A 415 2.99 24.57 -40.08
CA LYS A 415 4.10 24.35 -41.03
C LYS A 415 4.21 22.88 -41.45
N ALA A 416 4.13 21.96 -40.51
CA ALA A 416 4.15 20.52 -40.81
C ALA A 416 2.96 20.13 -41.69
N PHE A 417 1.78 20.65 -41.41
CA PHE A 417 0.57 20.42 -42.18
C PHE A 417 0.69 20.94 -43.64
N ASN A 418 1.32 22.10 -43.82
CA ASN A 418 1.50 22.70 -45.15
C ASN A 418 2.52 21.97 -46.05
N VAL A 419 3.34 21.10 -45.48
CA VAL A 419 4.29 20.24 -46.24
C VAL A 419 3.82 18.78 -46.30
N ASP A 420 2.50 18.54 -46.03
CA ASP A 420 1.85 17.24 -45.99
C ASP A 420 2.50 16.24 -45.01
N ASP A 421 3.24 16.71 -44.03
CA ASP A 421 3.78 15.87 -42.97
C ASP A 421 2.74 15.74 -41.83
N LEU A 422 1.74 14.87 -42.08
CA LEU A 422 0.63 14.65 -41.17
C LEU A 422 1.09 13.99 -39.85
N ASP A 423 2.17 13.22 -39.89
CA ASP A 423 2.69 12.55 -38.71
C ASP A 423 3.30 13.57 -37.73
N VAL A 424 4.13 14.50 -38.23
CA VAL A 424 4.68 15.58 -37.42
C VAL A 424 3.59 16.54 -36.96
N ALA A 425 2.62 16.87 -37.79
CA ALA A 425 1.49 17.72 -37.41
C ALA A 425 0.66 17.11 -36.27
N ASN A 426 0.40 15.79 -36.34
CA ASN A 426 -0.30 15.06 -35.27
C ASN A 426 0.53 14.98 -33.98
N ALA A 427 1.84 14.74 -34.09
CA ALA A 427 2.74 14.71 -32.95
C ALA A 427 2.74 16.06 -32.19
N ILE A 428 2.80 17.18 -32.92
CA ILE A 428 2.77 18.53 -32.34
C ILE A 428 1.40 18.83 -31.70
N LYS A 429 0.31 18.40 -32.34
CA LYS A 429 -1.04 18.51 -31.78
C LYS A 429 -1.16 17.80 -30.43
N LEU A 430 -0.64 16.57 -30.36
CA LEU A 430 -0.63 15.79 -29.11
C LEU A 430 0.23 16.49 -28.06
N LEU A 431 1.42 16.98 -28.43
CA LEU A 431 2.31 17.71 -27.52
C LEU A 431 1.66 18.99 -26.99
N GLY A 432 0.98 19.75 -27.84
CA GLY A 432 0.24 20.96 -27.43
C GLY A 432 -0.87 20.66 -26.42
N ARG A 433 -1.61 19.56 -26.63
CA ARG A 433 -2.64 19.11 -25.67
C ARG A 433 -2.03 18.63 -24.35
N TYR A 434 -0.92 17.91 -24.41
CA TYR A 434 -0.17 17.45 -23.24
C TYR A 434 0.35 18.63 -22.40
N MET A 435 0.96 19.63 -23.04
CA MET A 435 1.47 20.83 -22.35
C MET A 435 0.35 21.67 -21.73
N ARG A 436 -0.79 21.79 -22.41
CA ARG A 436 -1.94 22.53 -21.89
C ARG A 436 -2.42 21.97 -20.56
N TYR A 437 -2.62 20.66 -20.48
CA TYR A 437 -3.06 20.01 -19.25
C TYR A 437 -2.07 20.25 -18.10
N ASN A 438 -0.76 20.15 -18.36
CA ASN A 438 0.28 20.38 -17.35
C ASN A 438 0.30 21.81 -16.80
N LEU A 439 -0.02 22.81 -17.63
CA LEU A 439 0.05 24.21 -17.25
C LEU A 439 -1.27 24.75 -16.65
N GLU A 440 -2.41 24.14 -17.02
CA GLU A 440 -3.72 24.54 -16.54
C GLU A 440 -4.18 23.75 -15.29
N SER A 441 -3.64 22.55 -15.06
CA SER A 441 -4.05 21.66 -13.94
C SER A 441 -3.37 22.03 -12.62
N THR A 442 -3.44 23.29 -12.21
CA THR A 442 -2.85 23.76 -10.95
C THR A 442 -3.89 23.81 -9.83
N GLY A 443 -4.14 22.69 -9.16
CA GLY A 443 -4.65 22.71 -7.79
C GLY A 443 -6.03 22.17 -7.49
N GLU A 444 -6.90 21.87 -8.47
CA GLU A 444 -8.22 21.28 -8.20
C GLU A 444 -8.31 19.82 -8.67
N GLN A 445 -9.29 19.08 -8.13
CA GLN A 445 -9.57 17.71 -8.53
C GLN A 445 -10.02 17.67 -10.00
N THR A 446 -9.55 16.68 -10.75
CA THR A 446 -9.99 16.36 -12.11
C THR A 446 -10.87 15.12 -12.11
N THR A 447 -11.47 14.76 -13.26
CA THR A 447 -12.19 13.49 -13.39
C THR A 447 -11.22 12.37 -13.82
N LEU A 448 -11.54 11.14 -13.42
CA LEU A 448 -10.76 9.98 -13.87
C LEU A 448 -10.77 9.84 -15.40
N GLN A 449 -11.85 10.28 -16.05
CA GLN A 449 -11.94 10.36 -17.52
C GLN A 449 -10.89 11.30 -18.12
N GLU A 450 -10.72 12.48 -17.52
CA GLU A 450 -9.75 13.49 -17.99
C GLU A 450 -8.33 12.99 -17.77
N GLU A 451 -8.06 12.39 -16.61
CA GLU A 451 -6.75 11.81 -16.29
C GLU A 451 -6.39 10.68 -17.26
N LEU A 452 -7.33 9.76 -17.56
CA LEU A 452 -7.11 8.69 -18.54
C LEU A 452 -6.92 9.23 -19.96
N ASN A 453 -7.71 10.24 -20.36
CA ASN A 453 -7.55 10.89 -21.65
C ASN A 453 -6.17 11.55 -21.78
N TYR A 454 -5.69 12.15 -20.70
CA TYR A 454 -4.36 12.75 -20.66
C TYR A 454 -3.24 11.70 -20.78
N ILE A 455 -3.38 10.59 -20.06
CA ILE A 455 -2.46 9.46 -20.16
C ILE A 455 -2.46 8.87 -21.56
N GLU A 456 -3.62 8.75 -22.18
CA GLU A 456 -3.72 8.26 -23.56
C GLU A 456 -2.98 9.18 -24.54
N ILE A 457 -3.06 10.49 -24.34
CA ILE A 457 -2.28 11.45 -25.13
C ILE A 457 -0.78 11.23 -24.92
N TYR A 458 -0.37 11.07 -23.66
CA TYR A 458 1.04 10.79 -23.32
C TYR A 458 1.53 9.48 -23.96
N LEU A 459 0.77 8.41 -23.86
CA LEU A 459 1.10 7.11 -24.46
C LEU A 459 1.15 7.17 -25.98
N LYS A 460 0.28 7.95 -26.63
CA LYS A 460 0.33 8.23 -28.07
C LYS A 460 1.62 8.95 -28.46
N ILE A 461 2.05 9.94 -27.66
CA ILE A 461 3.32 10.65 -27.87
C ILE A 461 4.51 9.67 -27.72
N GLN A 462 4.50 8.85 -26.69
CA GLN A 462 5.57 7.85 -26.47
C GLN A 462 5.58 6.77 -27.58
N LYS A 463 4.42 6.35 -28.06
CA LYS A 463 4.32 5.44 -29.22
C LYS A 463 4.91 6.02 -30.50
N LEU A 464 4.75 7.33 -30.73
CA LEU A 464 5.41 8.02 -31.84
C LEU A 464 6.94 8.06 -31.66
N ARG A 465 7.41 8.25 -30.43
CA ARG A 465 8.84 8.31 -30.11
C ARG A 465 9.55 6.96 -30.23
N PHE A 466 8.91 5.89 -29.76
CA PHE A 466 9.52 4.56 -29.67
C PHE A 466 9.11 3.63 -30.82
N THR A 467 8.36 4.14 -31.79
CA THR A 467 7.85 3.40 -32.96
C THR A 467 7.21 2.06 -32.49
N SER A 468 6.93 1.06 -33.17
CA SER A 468 6.19 -0.16 -32.82
C SER A 468 6.65 -0.95 -31.56
N ARG A 469 7.60 -0.44 -30.78
CA ARG A 469 8.19 -1.15 -29.61
C ARG A 469 7.34 -1.11 -28.35
N ILE A 470 6.43 -0.16 -28.20
CA ILE A 470 5.57 -0.02 -27.04
C ILE A 470 4.11 -0.04 -27.49
N ASN A 471 3.37 -0.98 -26.96
CA ASN A 471 1.93 -1.05 -27.09
C ASN A 471 1.27 -0.75 -25.75
N TYR A 472 0.04 -0.26 -25.77
CA TYR A 472 -0.71 -0.01 -24.56
C TYR A 472 -2.16 -0.46 -24.72
N LYS A 473 -2.77 -0.75 -23.59
CA LYS A 473 -4.18 -1.11 -23.50
C LYS A 473 -4.79 -0.49 -22.26
N ILE A 474 -5.89 0.22 -22.44
CA ILE A 474 -6.68 0.77 -21.33
C ILE A 474 -7.95 -0.06 -21.25
N ILE A 475 -8.18 -0.68 -20.11
CA ILE A 475 -9.32 -1.55 -19.85
C ILE A 475 -10.09 -0.93 -18.68
N VAL A 476 -11.33 -0.63 -18.92
CA VAL A 476 -12.22 -0.05 -17.92
C VAL A 476 -13.41 -1.00 -17.76
N ASP A 477 -13.77 -1.27 -16.53
CA ASP A 477 -14.96 -2.06 -16.22
C ASP A 477 -16.22 -1.27 -16.63
N ASP A 478 -17.14 -1.93 -17.33
CA ASP A 478 -18.37 -1.34 -17.85
C ASP A 478 -19.27 -0.73 -16.75
N ALA A 479 -19.09 -1.15 -15.50
CA ALA A 479 -19.83 -0.63 -14.36
C ALA A 479 -19.34 0.76 -13.90
N ILE A 480 -18.22 1.28 -14.44
CA ILE A 480 -17.56 2.50 -13.95
C ILE A 480 -17.93 3.72 -14.81
N HIS A 481 -18.52 4.72 -14.19
CA HIS A 481 -18.77 6.04 -14.81
C HIS A 481 -17.57 6.98 -14.55
N LEU A 482 -16.55 6.91 -15.40
CA LEU A 482 -15.28 7.64 -15.27
C LEU A 482 -15.43 9.15 -15.05
N SER A 483 -16.45 9.78 -15.65
CA SER A 483 -16.71 11.22 -15.55
C SER A 483 -17.25 11.65 -14.17
N GLN A 484 -17.71 10.72 -13.36
CA GLN A 484 -18.23 11.00 -12.02
C GLN A 484 -17.18 10.82 -10.92
N ILE A 485 -16.09 10.11 -11.21
CA ILE A 485 -15.03 9.84 -10.25
C ILE A 485 -14.03 10.99 -10.28
N LYS A 486 -13.89 11.65 -9.13
CA LYS A 486 -12.91 12.71 -8.96
C LYS A 486 -11.58 12.13 -8.49
N ILE A 487 -10.52 12.56 -9.13
CA ILE A 487 -9.15 12.16 -8.80
C ILE A 487 -8.26 13.41 -8.75
N MET A 488 -7.19 13.35 -7.98
CA MET A 488 -6.17 14.39 -8.09
C MET A 488 -5.49 14.35 -9.47
N PRO A 489 -5.25 15.49 -10.10
CA PRO A 489 -4.57 15.53 -11.39
C PRO A 489 -3.13 15.01 -11.27
N LEU A 490 -2.65 14.39 -12.34
CA LEU A 490 -1.28 13.88 -12.48
C LEU A 490 -0.91 12.81 -11.42
N LEU A 491 -1.86 11.92 -11.08
CA LEU A 491 -1.64 10.83 -10.13
C LEU A 491 -1.19 9.55 -10.83
N ILE A 492 -1.80 9.24 -11.98
CA ILE A 492 -1.52 8.03 -12.74
C ILE A 492 -0.31 8.24 -13.67
N GLN A 493 -0.16 9.44 -14.24
CA GLN A 493 0.90 9.74 -15.20
C GLN A 493 2.30 9.31 -14.72
N PRO A 494 2.78 9.66 -13.51
CA PRO A 494 4.13 9.30 -13.12
C PRO A 494 4.32 7.78 -12.94
N ILE A 495 3.23 7.03 -12.73
CA ILE A 495 3.27 5.56 -12.68
C ILE A 495 3.49 5.03 -14.10
N VAL A 496 2.76 5.58 -15.08
CA VAL A 496 2.91 5.22 -16.49
C VAL A 496 4.27 5.65 -17.04
N GLU A 497 4.76 6.82 -16.64
CA GLU A 497 6.12 7.26 -16.97
C GLU A 497 7.18 6.28 -16.46
N ASN A 498 7.04 5.80 -15.23
CA ASN A 498 7.93 4.80 -14.66
C ASN A 498 7.88 3.47 -15.44
N ALA A 499 6.69 3.03 -15.85
CA ALA A 499 6.52 1.82 -16.67
C ALA A 499 7.25 1.94 -18.03
N ILE A 500 7.25 3.13 -18.63
CA ILE A 500 7.97 3.38 -19.90
C ILE A 500 9.48 3.48 -19.66
N LEU A 501 9.92 4.34 -18.74
CA LEU A 501 11.34 4.66 -18.54
C LEU A 501 12.11 3.47 -17.98
N HIS A 502 11.54 2.76 -17.00
CA HIS A 502 12.24 1.68 -16.32
C HIS A 502 11.84 0.29 -16.82
N GLY A 503 10.64 0.14 -17.37
CA GLY A 503 10.16 -1.12 -17.90
C GLY A 503 10.74 -1.46 -19.27
N HIS A 504 10.86 -0.47 -20.17
CA HIS A 504 11.06 -0.73 -21.61
C HIS A 504 12.25 -0.02 -22.26
N GLU A 505 13.03 0.81 -21.55
CA GLU A 505 14.20 1.50 -22.11
C GLU A 505 15.31 0.53 -22.60
N GLN A 506 15.34 -0.69 -22.04
CA GLN A 506 16.35 -1.71 -22.33
C GLN A 506 15.79 -2.96 -23.03
N THR A 507 14.47 -3.12 -23.19
CA THR A 507 13.85 -4.27 -23.86
C THR A 507 13.58 -3.95 -25.32
N LEU A 508 14.07 -4.81 -26.20
CA LEU A 508 14.16 -4.55 -27.64
C LEU A 508 12.89 -4.85 -28.45
N GLU A 509 11.90 -5.61 -27.94
CA GLU A 509 10.68 -6.00 -28.68
C GLU A 509 9.46 -6.20 -27.76
N ASP A 510 8.26 -5.82 -28.22
CA ASP A 510 6.93 -6.11 -27.66
C ASP A 510 6.63 -5.60 -26.22
N GLY A 511 7.01 -4.37 -25.90
CA GLY A 511 6.59 -3.72 -24.68
C GLY A 511 5.06 -3.52 -24.63
N LEU A 512 4.42 -3.97 -23.55
CA LEU A 512 2.99 -3.77 -23.30
C LEU A 512 2.78 -3.08 -21.97
N ILE A 513 2.00 -2.00 -22.01
CA ILE A 513 1.51 -1.31 -20.80
C ILE A 513 0.00 -1.47 -20.75
N GLU A 514 -0.49 -2.11 -19.69
CA GLU A 514 -1.92 -2.23 -19.45
C GLU A 514 -2.34 -1.34 -18.28
N ILE A 515 -3.32 -0.50 -18.52
CA ILE A 515 -3.97 0.30 -17.48
C ILE A 515 -5.36 -0.30 -17.28
N LYS A 516 -5.61 -0.81 -16.08
CA LYS A 516 -6.91 -1.42 -15.73
C LYS A 516 -7.59 -0.57 -14.68
N VAL A 517 -8.85 -0.29 -14.91
CA VAL A 517 -9.73 0.42 -13.97
C VAL A 517 -10.88 -0.52 -13.64
N LEU A 518 -10.86 -1.04 -12.43
CA LEU A 518 -11.75 -2.11 -11.99
C LEU A 518 -12.68 -1.61 -10.89
N ASP A 519 -13.90 -2.07 -10.93
CA ASP A 519 -14.89 -1.79 -9.90
C ASP A 519 -14.60 -2.60 -8.63
N TYR A 520 -14.49 -1.91 -7.49
CA TYR A 520 -14.22 -2.50 -6.19
C TYR A 520 -15.15 -1.96 -5.11
N ASN A 521 -16.45 -2.26 -5.24
CA ASN A 521 -17.50 -1.82 -4.31
C ASN A 521 -17.57 -0.27 -4.17
N THR A 522 -17.09 0.26 -3.07
CA THR A 522 -17.05 1.69 -2.75
C THR A 522 -15.88 2.43 -3.39
N ASN A 523 -14.90 1.71 -3.92
CA ASN A 523 -13.68 2.25 -4.50
C ASN A 523 -13.54 1.84 -5.97
N VAL A 524 -12.63 2.48 -6.65
CA VAL A 524 -12.13 2.08 -7.96
C VAL A 524 -10.67 1.65 -7.78
N LEU A 525 -10.34 0.46 -8.24
CA LEU A 525 -8.98 -0.04 -8.28
C LEU A 525 -8.34 0.34 -9.62
N ILE A 526 -7.26 1.10 -9.55
CA ILE A 526 -6.46 1.50 -10.71
C ILE A 526 -5.17 0.70 -10.69
N GLN A 527 -4.89 0.00 -11.78
CA GLN A 527 -3.71 -0.84 -11.96
C GLN A 527 -2.95 -0.39 -13.21
N VAL A 528 -1.65 -0.22 -13.09
CA VAL A 528 -0.73 -0.05 -14.21
C VAL A 528 0.21 -1.24 -14.22
N ILE A 529 0.22 -1.97 -15.32
CA ILE A 529 0.96 -3.22 -15.51
C ILE A 529 1.87 -3.03 -16.71
N ASP A 530 3.12 -3.31 -16.56
CA ASP A 530 4.08 -3.42 -17.66
C ASP A 530 4.64 -4.85 -17.73
N ASN A 531 5.03 -5.27 -18.92
CA ASN A 531 5.75 -6.52 -19.19
C ASN A 531 7.26 -6.28 -19.38
N GLY A 532 7.78 -5.23 -18.77
CA GLY A 532 9.17 -4.81 -18.91
C GLY A 532 10.17 -5.68 -18.16
N SER A 533 11.35 -5.09 -17.91
CA SER A 533 12.45 -5.78 -17.23
C SER A 533 12.14 -6.23 -15.80
N GLY A 534 11.12 -5.64 -15.16
CA GLY A 534 10.80 -5.89 -13.77
C GLY A 534 11.93 -5.52 -12.83
N MET A 535 11.77 -5.89 -11.57
CA MET A 535 12.76 -5.66 -10.51
C MET A 535 13.11 -6.98 -9.83
N ASP A 536 14.37 -7.13 -9.45
CA ASP A 536 14.79 -8.18 -8.53
C ASP A 536 14.21 -7.91 -7.13
N GLU A 537 14.22 -8.92 -6.29
CA GLU A 537 13.65 -8.86 -4.94
C GLU A 537 14.32 -7.78 -4.07
N ASP A 538 15.62 -7.60 -4.22
CA ASP A 538 16.39 -6.59 -3.47
C ASP A 538 16.03 -5.17 -3.91
N THR A 539 15.82 -4.94 -5.21
CA THR A 539 15.42 -3.65 -5.76
C THR A 539 13.98 -3.33 -5.38
N LEU A 540 13.07 -4.31 -5.46
CA LEU A 540 11.68 -4.15 -5.04
C LEU A 540 11.58 -3.85 -3.55
N ASN A 541 12.34 -4.55 -2.71
CA ASN A 541 12.38 -4.32 -1.27
C ASN A 541 12.99 -2.96 -0.93
N ARG A 542 14.03 -2.52 -1.66
CA ARG A 542 14.57 -1.16 -1.53
C ARG A 542 13.57 -0.09 -1.95
N LEU A 543 12.82 -0.30 -3.02
CA LEU A 543 11.77 0.61 -3.44
C LEU A 543 10.66 0.68 -2.38
N LYS A 544 10.17 -0.45 -1.93
CA LYS A 544 9.19 -0.56 -0.84
C LYS A 544 9.71 0.10 0.44
N THR A 545 10.96 -0.08 0.80
CA THR A 545 11.61 0.58 1.93
C THR A 545 11.76 2.10 1.69
N THR A 546 11.99 2.55 0.48
CA THR A 546 12.11 3.97 0.11
C THR A 546 10.74 4.66 0.10
N LEU A 547 9.71 4.01 -0.43
CA LEU A 547 8.32 4.47 -0.32
C LEU A 547 7.86 4.52 1.13
N SER A 548 8.54 3.80 2.01
CA SER A 548 8.35 3.66 3.44
C SER A 548 9.16 4.60 4.26
N SER A 549 10.33 4.97 3.75
CA SER A 549 11.24 5.79 4.52
C SER A 549 10.87 7.25 4.37
N ASP A 550 11.24 7.99 5.34
CA ASP A 550 10.96 9.41 5.49
C ASP A 550 12.09 10.32 5.06
N VAL A 551 13.16 9.75 4.62
CA VAL A 551 14.23 10.52 4.01
C VAL A 551 13.85 10.75 2.54
N ARG A 552 13.69 12.01 2.16
CA ARG A 552 13.42 12.43 0.80
C ARG A 552 14.50 11.84 -0.12
N PRO A 553 14.16 10.92 -1.02
CA PRO A 553 15.17 10.23 -1.82
C PRO A 553 15.85 11.19 -2.80
N LEU A 554 17.18 11.09 -2.87
CA LEU A 554 18.01 11.85 -3.81
C LEU A 554 17.95 11.19 -5.19
N LYS A 555 16.99 11.49 -6.03
CA LYS A 555 16.90 11.31 -7.50
C LYS A 555 16.13 10.12 -8.10
N SER A 556 16.09 8.90 -7.61
CA SER A 556 15.51 7.80 -8.42
C SER A 556 14.12 7.29 -8.00
N SER A 557 13.62 7.62 -6.81
CA SER A 557 12.30 7.15 -6.30
C SER A 557 11.35 8.30 -5.94
N PHE A 558 11.67 9.52 -6.37
CA PHE A 558 10.97 10.75 -6.01
C PHE A 558 9.52 10.79 -6.54
N GLY A 559 9.30 10.22 -7.71
CA GLY A 559 7.96 10.18 -8.34
C GLY A 559 6.95 9.37 -7.56
N LEU A 560 7.24 8.10 -7.30
CA LEU A 560 6.34 7.18 -6.59
C LEU A 560 6.12 7.59 -5.13
N TYR A 561 7.15 8.12 -4.48
CA TYR A 561 7.04 8.67 -3.12
C TYR A 561 6.04 9.84 -3.05
N ASN A 562 6.14 10.78 -3.98
CA ASN A 562 5.20 11.90 -4.04
C ASN A 562 3.76 11.43 -4.31
N ILE A 563 3.58 10.42 -5.16
CA ILE A 563 2.25 9.85 -5.44
C ILE A 563 1.69 9.20 -4.17
N GLN A 564 2.49 8.39 -3.48
CA GLN A 564 2.11 7.78 -2.22
C GLN A 564 1.60 8.82 -1.22
N LYS A 565 2.36 9.92 -1.05
CA LYS A 565 1.97 11.03 -0.17
C LYS A 565 0.71 11.75 -0.64
N ARG A 566 0.58 11.99 -1.93
CA ARG A 566 -0.60 12.64 -2.50
C ARG A 566 -1.86 11.79 -2.32
N ILE A 567 -1.75 10.47 -2.50
CA ILE A 567 -2.85 9.53 -2.26
C ILE A 567 -3.27 9.59 -0.79
N GLN A 568 -2.31 9.48 0.13
CA GLN A 568 -2.57 9.52 1.57
C GLN A 568 -3.20 10.83 2.02
N LEU A 569 -2.66 11.97 1.55
CA LEU A 569 -3.19 13.29 1.90
C LEU A 569 -4.60 13.53 1.36
N SER A 570 -5.00 12.85 0.28
CA SER A 570 -6.26 13.12 -0.40
C SER A 570 -7.37 12.15 -0.05
N TYR A 571 -7.00 10.89 0.22
CA TYR A 571 -7.97 9.80 0.39
C TYR A 571 -7.88 9.12 1.76
N GLY A 572 -6.92 9.56 2.61
CA GLY A 572 -6.67 8.97 3.92
C GLY A 572 -5.47 8.02 3.93
N ASP A 573 -4.96 7.79 5.14
CA ASP A 573 -3.73 7.02 5.35
C ASP A 573 -3.86 5.53 5.01
N GLU A 574 -5.09 5.04 4.91
CA GLU A 574 -5.40 3.67 4.48
C GLU A 574 -5.25 3.45 2.97
N HIS A 575 -5.16 4.54 2.19
CA HIS A 575 -4.95 4.49 0.75
C HIS A 575 -3.47 4.66 0.41
N GLY A 576 -3.00 3.88 -0.56
CA GLY A 576 -1.61 3.95 -1.00
C GLY A 576 -1.32 3.10 -2.22
N LEU A 577 -0.06 3.08 -2.62
CA LEU A 577 0.42 2.27 -3.74
C LEU A 577 0.74 0.84 -3.29
N ASP A 578 0.23 -0.15 -4.00
CA ASP A 578 0.67 -1.54 -3.93
C ASP A 578 1.51 -1.86 -5.17
N ILE A 579 2.74 -2.37 -4.95
CA ILE A 579 3.71 -2.63 -6.01
C ILE A 579 4.15 -4.09 -5.96
N LYS A 580 4.01 -4.77 -7.10
CA LYS A 580 4.48 -6.13 -7.33
C LYS A 580 5.36 -6.14 -8.59
N SER A 581 6.52 -6.75 -8.51
CA SER A 581 7.45 -6.86 -9.64
C SER A 581 8.25 -8.14 -9.55
N THR A 582 8.57 -8.69 -10.68
CA THR A 582 9.44 -9.87 -10.82
C THR A 582 10.40 -9.63 -11.97
N LEU A 583 11.67 -9.86 -11.75
CA LEU A 583 12.70 -9.68 -12.77
C LEU A 583 12.36 -10.48 -14.04
N GLY A 584 12.34 -9.79 -15.18
CA GLY A 584 12.00 -10.38 -16.48
C GLY A 584 10.50 -10.61 -16.74
N GLN A 585 9.61 -10.25 -15.80
CA GLN A 585 8.16 -10.43 -15.96
C GLN A 585 7.36 -9.12 -15.88
N GLY A 586 8.05 -7.99 -15.59
CA GLY A 586 7.43 -6.67 -15.51
C GLY A 586 7.02 -6.25 -14.11
N THR A 587 6.22 -5.19 -14.05
CA THR A 587 5.78 -4.56 -12.79
C THR A 587 4.28 -4.29 -12.81
N LEU A 588 3.63 -4.49 -11.67
CA LEU A 588 2.27 -4.06 -11.38
C LEU A 588 2.32 -3.02 -10.26
N ILE A 589 1.76 -1.85 -10.52
CA ILE A 589 1.49 -0.81 -9.51
C ILE A 589 -0.01 -0.58 -9.47
N GLN A 590 -0.58 -0.60 -8.27
CA GLN A 590 -2.02 -0.41 -8.10
C GLN A 590 -2.34 0.44 -6.87
N PHE A 591 -3.48 1.14 -6.93
CA PHE A 591 -4.03 1.92 -5.83
C PHE A 591 -5.54 2.06 -5.96
N MET A 592 -6.19 2.41 -4.85
CA MET A 592 -7.64 2.61 -4.81
C MET A 592 -8.00 4.08 -4.66
N VAL A 593 -9.09 4.47 -5.33
CA VAL A 593 -9.68 5.80 -5.24
C VAL A 593 -11.15 5.64 -4.86
N PRO A 594 -11.68 6.38 -3.89
CA PRO A 594 -13.10 6.37 -3.56
C PRO A 594 -13.96 6.82 -4.76
N LYS A 595 -15.16 6.25 -4.89
CA LYS A 595 -16.09 6.61 -5.97
C LYS A 595 -16.83 7.94 -5.71
N SER A 596 -16.80 8.46 -4.50
CA SER A 596 -17.47 9.71 -4.09
C SER A 596 -16.48 10.69 -3.49
#